data_af9522f77867f97b178a6538f54a6dae
#
_entry.id   af9522f77867f97b178a6538f54a6dae
#
_cell.length_a   1.000
_cell.length_b   1.000
_cell.length_c   1.000
_cell.angle_alpha   90.00
_cell.angle_beta   90.00
_cell.angle_gamma   90.00
#
_symmetry.space_group_name_H-M   'P 1'
#
loop_
_entity.id
_entity.type
_entity.pdbx_description
1 polymer ?
#
loop_
_entity_poly.entity_id
_entity_poly.type
_entity_poly.pdbx_seq_one_letter_code
_entity_poly.pdbx_strand_id
1 'polypeptide(L)'
;MVTARFIQANGLPTEARQAGFEANHQLLYVARVAYAGGVHLGKYRADWSKAAIAYGGQELWLGGHEVWVGRLSDNSGGVWNVPSSSPDPPVICGREADGTPLYAARGYHNGGWHPGKWRADWTAAAIPFGGEELWVSQFAVLCPGQYIDGDPIFSWQLP
;
A
#
# COMPACT_ATOMS: atom_id res chain seq x y z
N MET A 1 14.68 -14.44 -2.40
CA MET A 1 14.24 -13.13 -1.89
C MET A 1 12.90 -12.76 -2.51
N VAL A 2 11.94 -12.41 -1.67
CA VAL A 2 10.65 -11.95 -2.16
C VAL A 2 10.71 -10.45 -2.39
N THR A 3 10.35 -10.01 -3.58
CA THR A 3 10.28 -8.59 -3.91
C THR A 3 8.88 -8.25 -4.39
N ALA A 4 8.40 -7.08 -4.02
CA ALA A 4 7.13 -6.59 -4.55
C ALA A 4 7.33 -6.15 -6.00
N ARG A 5 6.39 -6.55 -6.86
CA ARG A 5 6.38 -6.11 -8.25
C ARG A 5 5.39 -4.97 -8.44
N PHE A 6 5.89 -3.92 -9.05
CA PHE A 6 5.07 -2.77 -9.45
C PHE A 6 5.22 -2.55 -10.93
N ILE A 7 4.14 -2.23 -11.61
CA ILE A 7 4.20 -1.87 -13.02
C ILE A 7 3.60 -0.50 -13.23
N GLN A 8 4.16 0.22 -14.19
CA GLN A 8 3.61 1.50 -14.60
C GLN A 8 2.22 1.28 -15.17
N ALA A 9 1.26 2.07 -14.71
CA ALA A 9 -0.13 1.81 -15.03
C ALA A 9 -0.83 3.05 -15.57
N ASN A 10 -1.66 2.80 -16.58
CA ASN A 10 -2.62 3.76 -17.09
C ASN A 10 -3.97 3.05 -17.05
N GLY A 11 -4.60 3.08 -15.89
CA GLY A 11 -5.73 2.24 -15.56
C GLY A 11 -5.31 1.09 -14.64
N LEU A 12 -6.20 0.16 -14.36
CA LEU A 12 -5.93 -0.96 -13.45
C LEU A 12 -5.26 -2.10 -14.22
N PRO A 13 -4.01 -2.48 -13.84
CA PRO A 13 -3.37 -3.65 -14.44
C PRO A 13 -4.14 -4.94 -14.16
N THR A 14 -4.07 -5.89 -15.09
CA THR A 14 -4.78 -7.17 -14.96
C THR A 14 -4.35 -7.97 -13.73
N GLU A 15 -3.07 -7.85 -13.35
CA GLU A 15 -2.50 -8.61 -12.24
C GLU A 15 -2.47 -7.81 -10.94
N ALA A 16 -3.19 -6.67 -10.87
CA ALA A 16 -3.22 -5.85 -9.67
C ALA A 16 -3.79 -6.63 -8.49
N ARG A 17 -3.16 -6.47 -7.33
CA ARG A 17 -3.56 -7.14 -6.10
C ARG A 17 -4.42 -6.21 -5.26
N GLN A 18 -5.54 -6.75 -4.78
CA GLN A 18 -6.40 -6.03 -3.85
C GLN A 18 -5.64 -5.79 -2.56
N ALA A 19 -5.66 -4.55 -2.09
CA ALA A 19 -4.91 -4.17 -0.90
C ALA A 19 -5.77 -3.45 0.13
N GLY A 20 -6.96 -3.04 -0.24
CA GLY A 20 -7.87 -2.34 0.66
C GLY A 20 -9.23 -2.12 0.02
N PHE A 21 -10.05 -1.36 0.71
CA PHE A 21 -11.38 -1.00 0.22
C PHE A 21 -11.90 0.23 0.95
N GLU A 22 -12.71 1.00 0.24
CA GLU A 22 -13.47 2.11 0.82
C GLU A 22 -14.61 1.58 1.69
N ALA A 23 -15.21 2.44 2.49
CA ALA A 23 -16.36 2.06 3.32
C ALA A 23 -17.52 1.48 2.49
N ASN A 24 -17.65 1.88 1.22
CA ASN A 24 -18.67 1.35 0.31
C ASN A 24 -18.20 0.11 -0.45
N HIS A 25 -17.06 -0.48 -0.06
CA HIS A 25 -16.47 -1.70 -0.61
C HIS A 25 -15.85 -1.54 -2.00
N GLN A 26 -15.66 -0.33 -2.51
CA GLN A 26 -14.86 -0.14 -3.72
C GLN A 26 -13.41 -0.52 -3.42
N LEU A 27 -12.80 -1.32 -4.30
CA LEU A 27 -11.47 -1.88 -4.06
C LEU A 27 -10.37 -0.85 -4.24
N LEU A 28 -9.36 -0.93 -3.39
CA LEU A 28 -8.19 -0.08 -3.42
C LEU A 28 -6.94 -0.94 -3.62
N TYR A 29 -5.95 -0.35 -4.29
CA TYR A 29 -4.71 -1.02 -4.69
C TYR A 29 -3.52 -0.19 -4.22
N VAL A 30 -2.39 -0.85 -3.96
CA VAL A 30 -1.17 -0.13 -3.61
C VAL A 30 -0.61 0.53 -4.85
N ALA A 31 -0.36 1.83 -4.73
CA ALA A 31 0.35 2.59 -5.75
C ALA A 31 1.69 3.06 -5.20
N ARG A 32 2.65 3.32 -6.09
CA ARG A 32 3.86 4.04 -5.72
C ARG A 32 4.17 5.10 -6.76
N VAL A 33 4.68 6.22 -6.28
CA VAL A 33 4.89 7.39 -7.11
C VAL A 33 6.19 8.08 -6.69
N ALA A 34 7.00 8.48 -7.67
CA ALA A 34 8.15 9.33 -7.42
C ALA A 34 7.67 10.75 -7.09
N TYR A 35 8.15 11.29 -5.98
CA TYR A 35 7.79 12.64 -5.56
C TYR A 35 8.85 13.19 -4.63
N ALA A 36 9.24 14.46 -4.83
CA ALA A 36 10.15 15.20 -3.94
C ALA A 36 11.44 14.44 -3.63
N GLY A 37 11.99 13.72 -4.63
CA GLY A 37 13.24 12.99 -4.48
C GLY A 37 13.11 11.59 -3.87
N GLY A 38 11.93 11.21 -3.46
CA GLY A 38 11.65 9.89 -2.90
C GLY A 38 10.69 9.08 -3.76
N VAL A 39 10.35 7.89 -3.29
CA VAL A 39 9.34 7.02 -3.90
C VAL A 39 8.35 6.63 -2.81
N HIS A 40 7.12 7.08 -2.94
CA HIS A 40 6.12 6.99 -1.87
C HIS A 40 5.01 6.02 -2.21
N LEU A 41 4.53 5.29 -1.21
CA LEU A 41 3.42 4.36 -1.35
C LEU A 41 2.11 5.08 -1.02
N GLY A 42 1.07 4.74 -1.76
CA GLY A 42 -0.25 5.28 -1.54
C GLY A 42 -1.30 4.36 -2.12
N LYS A 43 -2.39 4.92 -2.59
CA LYS A 43 -3.53 4.12 -3.05
C LYS A 43 -4.00 4.53 -4.45
N TYR A 44 -4.57 3.53 -5.13
CA TYR A 44 -5.17 3.70 -6.45
C TYR A 44 -6.51 2.98 -6.48
N ARG A 45 -7.45 3.53 -7.23
CA ARG A 45 -8.75 2.92 -7.48
C ARG A 45 -8.98 2.86 -8.97
N ALA A 46 -9.67 1.82 -9.43
CA ALA A 46 -9.80 1.54 -10.87
C ALA A 46 -10.43 2.68 -11.67
N ASP A 47 -11.26 3.51 -11.02
CA ASP A 47 -11.93 4.64 -11.68
C ASP A 47 -11.14 5.96 -11.58
N TRP A 48 -9.93 5.92 -11.01
CA TRP A 48 -9.10 7.13 -10.86
C TRP A 48 -8.10 7.23 -12.01
N SER A 49 -7.78 8.48 -12.40
CA SER A 49 -6.71 8.75 -13.38
C SER A 49 -5.36 8.98 -12.72
N LYS A 50 -5.33 9.22 -11.40
CA LYS A 50 -4.13 9.49 -10.63
C LYS A 50 -4.14 8.67 -9.36
N ALA A 51 -2.97 8.47 -8.77
CA ALA A 51 -2.85 7.85 -7.45
C ALA A 51 -2.80 8.91 -6.37
N ALA A 52 -3.16 8.53 -5.16
CA ALA A 52 -3.09 9.40 -3.99
C ALA A 52 -1.97 8.95 -3.06
N ILE A 53 -1.13 9.88 -2.64
CA ILE A 53 -0.12 9.63 -1.60
C ILE A 53 -0.30 10.61 -0.45
N ALA A 54 0.18 10.22 0.74
CA ALA A 54 0.23 11.10 1.90
C ALA A 54 1.62 11.73 1.96
N TYR A 55 1.70 13.04 2.05
CA TYR A 55 2.98 13.74 2.15
C TYR A 55 2.79 15.14 2.72
N GLY A 56 3.58 15.46 3.73
CA GLY A 56 3.58 16.81 4.29
C GLY A 56 2.26 17.25 4.90
N GLY A 57 1.50 16.33 5.47
CA GLY A 57 0.21 16.60 6.06
C GLY A 57 -0.96 16.56 5.08
N GLN A 58 -0.70 16.33 3.80
CA GLN A 58 -1.70 16.42 2.75
C GLN A 58 -1.87 15.11 1.99
N GLU A 59 -3.03 14.96 1.37
CA GLU A 59 -3.26 13.96 0.33
C GLU A 59 -2.94 14.61 -1.01
N LEU A 60 -1.98 14.03 -1.74
CA LEU A 60 -1.56 14.54 -3.04
C LEU A 60 -1.97 13.57 -4.13
N TRP A 61 -2.50 14.09 -5.22
CA TRP A 61 -2.93 13.30 -6.38
C TRP A 61 -1.89 13.45 -7.49
N LEU A 62 -1.23 12.33 -7.83
CA LEU A 62 -0.08 12.35 -8.73
C LEU A 62 -0.25 11.31 -9.84
N GLY A 63 0.10 11.70 -11.06
CA GLY A 63 0.16 10.79 -12.21
C GLY A 63 1.52 10.10 -12.30
N GLY A 64 1.68 9.26 -13.34
CA GLY A 64 2.92 8.54 -13.56
C GLY A 64 3.18 7.46 -12.51
N HIS A 65 2.14 6.98 -11.87
CA HIS A 65 2.22 6.01 -10.80
C HIS A 65 2.40 4.58 -11.32
N GLU A 66 2.91 3.73 -10.42
CA GLU A 66 2.94 2.29 -10.61
C GLU A 66 1.94 1.64 -9.65
N VAL A 67 1.46 0.44 -9.99
CA VAL A 67 0.52 -0.32 -9.16
C VAL A 67 1.15 -1.66 -8.80
N TRP A 68 0.96 -2.07 -7.56
CA TRP A 68 1.45 -3.36 -7.07
C TRP A 68 0.71 -4.49 -7.76
N VAL A 69 1.48 -5.39 -8.36
CA VAL A 69 1.00 -6.59 -9.02
C VAL A 69 1.71 -7.80 -8.44
N GLY A 70 1.14 -8.98 -8.63
CA GLY A 70 1.78 -10.18 -8.18
C GLY A 70 1.36 -11.37 -9.02
N ARG A 71 2.13 -12.45 -8.90
CA ARG A 71 1.82 -13.71 -9.56
C ARG A 71 1.99 -14.85 -8.56
N LEU A 72 1.08 -15.79 -8.62
CA LEU A 72 1.22 -17.00 -7.82
C LEU A 72 2.47 -17.78 -8.20
N SER A 73 2.81 -17.75 -9.50
CA SER A 73 3.89 -18.57 -10.05
C SER A 73 5.28 -18.11 -9.64
N ASP A 74 5.46 -16.83 -9.24
CA ASP A 74 6.78 -16.30 -8.93
C ASP A 74 6.90 -15.78 -7.49
N ASN A 75 5.89 -16.02 -6.67
CA ASN A 75 5.84 -15.58 -5.27
C ASN A 75 6.04 -14.06 -5.11
N SER A 76 5.69 -13.28 -6.11
CA SER A 76 5.82 -11.83 -6.03
C SER A 76 4.70 -11.16 -5.24
N GLY A 77 3.82 -11.97 -4.66
CA GLY A 77 2.80 -11.49 -3.75
C GLY A 77 3.38 -11.11 -2.41
N GLY A 78 2.60 -11.23 -1.40
CA GLY A 78 3.02 -10.93 -0.05
C GLY A 78 1.84 -11.14 0.88
N VAL A 79 2.10 -10.99 2.15
CA VAL A 79 1.05 -11.08 3.17
C VAL A 79 1.06 -9.80 4.00
N TRP A 80 -0.10 -9.46 4.53
CA TRP A 80 -0.26 -8.28 5.37
C TRP A 80 -0.18 -8.71 6.84
N ASN A 81 0.81 -8.16 7.55
CA ASN A 81 1.03 -8.47 8.97
C ASN A 81 1.28 -7.19 9.74
N VAL A 82 0.99 -7.20 11.03
CA VAL A 82 1.54 -6.16 11.91
C VAL A 82 3.06 -6.35 11.95
N PRO A 83 3.86 -5.27 11.96
CA PRO A 83 5.31 -5.39 11.83
C PRO A 83 5.94 -6.30 12.88
N SER A 84 5.42 -6.29 14.11
CA SER A 84 5.99 -7.06 15.22
C SER A 84 5.68 -8.57 15.15
N SER A 85 4.74 -9.00 14.30
CA SER A 85 4.32 -10.40 14.23
C SER A 85 4.88 -11.13 13.02
N SER A 86 5.57 -10.44 12.12
CA SER A 86 6.16 -11.08 10.94
C SER A 86 7.50 -11.72 11.28
N PRO A 87 7.73 -12.98 10.88
CA PRO A 87 9.04 -13.60 11.06
C PRO A 87 10.12 -13.01 10.17
N ASP A 88 9.72 -12.35 9.07
CA ASP A 88 10.65 -11.74 8.11
C ASP A 88 10.45 -10.23 8.08
N PRO A 89 11.48 -9.45 7.72
CA PRO A 89 11.33 -8.01 7.58
C PRO A 89 10.29 -7.66 6.52
N PRO A 90 9.59 -6.53 6.65
CA PRO A 90 8.69 -6.07 5.60
C PRO A 90 9.40 -5.87 4.26
N VAL A 91 8.64 -5.92 3.18
CA VAL A 91 9.18 -5.74 1.82
C VAL A 91 9.40 -4.26 1.57
N ILE A 92 10.64 -3.89 1.20
CA ILE A 92 10.94 -2.50 0.85
C ILE A 92 10.26 -2.18 -0.48
N CYS A 93 9.37 -1.19 -0.46
CA CYS A 93 8.60 -0.79 -1.65
C CYS A 93 8.90 0.63 -2.11
N GLY A 94 9.48 1.46 -1.26
CA GLY A 94 9.77 2.84 -1.58
C GLY A 94 10.90 3.37 -0.70
N ARG A 95 11.09 4.67 -0.76
CA ARG A 95 12.14 5.35 0.03
C ARG A 95 11.83 6.82 0.16
N GLU A 96 12.31 7.40 1.25
CA GLU A 96 12.37 8.86 1.40
C GLU A 96 13.48 9.43 0.51
N ALA A 97 13.52 10.75 0.39
CA ALA A 97 14.57 11.42 -0.39
C ALA A 97 15.97 11.13 0.13
N ASP A 98 16.12 10.87 1.44
CA ASP A 98 17.40 10.55 2.06
C ASP A 98 17.76 9.05 1.98
N GLY A 99 16.94 8.24 1.31
CA GLY A 99 17.17 6.82 1.14
C GLY A 99 16.53 5.94 2.22
N THR A 100 15.93 6.50 3.26
CA THR A 100 15.26 5.70 4.30
C THR A 100 14.16 4.86 3.67
N PRO A 101 14.14 3.52 3.92
CA PRO A 101 13.14 2.66 3.31
C PRO A 101 11.73 2.98 3.73
N LEU A 102 10.81 2.86 2.77
CA LEU A 102 9.37 2.93 3.00
C LEU A 102 8.73 1.60 2.62
N TYR A 103 7.70 1.25 3.35
CA TYR A 103 6.99 -0.02 3.20
C TYR A 103 5.54 0.25 2.87
N ALA A 104 4.94 -0.59 2.02
CA ALA A 104 3.51 -0.51 1.77
C ALA A 104 2.76 -0.89 3.05
N ALA A 105 1.79 -0.07 3.42
CA ALA A 105 0.96 -0.30 4.58
C ALA A 105 -0.51 -0.19 4.16
N ARG A 106 -1.39 -0.77 4.96
CA ARG A 106 -2.82 -0.49 4.87
C ARG A 106 -3.31 -0.15 6.26
N GLY A 107 -4.04 0.95 6.36
CA GLY A 107 -4.55 1.44 7.63
C GLY A 107 -6.07 1.39 7.67
N TYR A 108 -6.63 1.02 8.82
CA TYR A 108 -8.06 0.99 9.00
C TYR A 108 -8.54 2.39 9.38
N HIS A 109 -9.51 2.90 8.64
CA HIS A 109 -10.09 4.20 8.91
C HIS A 109 -11.52 4.26 8.36
N ASN A 110 -12.44 4.66 9.21
CA ASN A 110 -13.80 5.00 8.81
C ASN A 110 -14.51 3.90 7.99
N GLY A 111 -14.36 2.65 8.42
CA GLY A 111 -15.03 1.51 7.77
C GLY A 111 -14.32 0.96 6.55
N GLY A 112 -13.11 1.42 6.25
CA GLY A 112 -12.33 0.93 5.12
C GLY A 112 -10.89 0.65 5.49
N TRP A 113 -10.19 -0.06 4.59
CA TRP A 113 -8.76 -0.30 4.67
C TRP A 113 -8.08 0.48 3.55
N HIS A 114 -7.19 1.40 3.91
CA HIS A 114 -6.60 2.33 2.95
C HIS A 114 -5.10 2.08 2.79
N PRO A 115 -4.63 1.80 1.57
CA PRO A 115 -3.20 1.70 1.32
C PRO A 115 -2.48 3.03 1.52
N GLY A 116 -1.31 2.95 2.12
CA GLY A 116 -0.44 4.07 2.38
C GLY A 116 0.97 3.57 2.63
N LYS A 117 1.71 4.26 3.52
CA LYS A 117 3.11 3.95 3.77
C LYS A 117 3.42 3.87 5.25
N TRP A 118 4.48 3.11 5.55
CA TRP A 118 5.02 3.01 6.89
C TRP A 118 6.53 3.03 6.84
N ARG A 119 7.13 3.53 7.90
CA ARG A 119 8.58 3.57 8.10
C ARG A 119 8.89 2.90 9.41
N ALA A 120 10.05 2.22 9.49
CA ALA A 120 10.35 1.36 10.62
C ALA A 120 10.45 2.11 11.96
N ASP A 121 10.69 3.43 11.93
CA ASP A 121 10.74 4.25 13.14
C ASP A 121 9.37 4.91 13.48
N TRP A 122 8.31 4.58 12.75
CA TRP A 122 6.97 5.13 13.00
C TRP A 122 6.12 4.17 13.82
N THR A 123 5.27 4.72 14.69
CA THR A 123 4.31 3.93 15.46
C THR A 123 2.94 3.85 14.79
N ALA A 124 2.76 4.54 13.68
CA ALA A 124 1.52 4.58 12.92
C ALA A 124 1.84 4.59 11.43
N ALA A 125 0.90 4.17 10.61
CA ALA A 125 1.00 4.29 9.17
C ALA A 125 0.40 5.62 8.71
N ALA A 126 0.94 6.17 7.62
CA ALA A 126 0.43 7.37 7.00
C ALA A 126 -0.42 6.97 5.80
N ILE A 127 -1.69 7.35 5.81
CA ILE A 127 -2.61 7.08 4.71
C ILE A 127 -3.15 8.39 4.13
N PRO A 128 -3.34 8.47 2.80
CA PRO A 128 -4.00 9.62 2.18
C PRO A 128 -5.51 9.46 2.30
N PHE A 129 -6.19 10.46 2.85
CA PHE A 129 -7.65 10.39 2.98
C PHE A 129 -8.21 11.79 3.20
N GLY A 130 -9.24 12.15 2.40
CA GLY A 130 -9.99 13.38 2.63
C GLY A 130 -9.18 14.66 2.49
N GLY A 131 -8.16 14.66 1.64
CA GLY A 131 -7.28 15.80 1.44
C GLY A 131 -6.11 15.87 2.41
N GLU A 132 -6.02 14.94 3.36
CA GLU A 132 -5.03 14.99 4.44
C GLU A 132 -4.15 13.74 4.46
N GLU A 133 -3.02 13.89 5.13
CA GLU A 133 -2.20 12.74 5.57
C GLU A 133 -2.69 12.35 6.96
N LEU A 134 -3.27 11.15 7.07
CA LEU A 134 -3.77 10.65 8.34
C LEU A 134 -2.81 9.61 8.90
N TRP A 135 -2.56 9.69 10.20
CA TRP A 135 -1.73 8.73 10.93
C TRP A 135 -2.64 7.77 11.66
N VAL A 136 -2.61 6.49 11.27
CA VAL A 136 -3.50 5.47 11.84
C VAL A 136 -2.68 4.37 12.52
N SER A 137 -3.10 4.00 13.72
CA SER A 137 -2.39 3.01 14.53
C SER A 137 -2.87 1.57 14.27
N GLN A 138 -4.04 1.41 13.69
CA GLN A 138 -4.53 0.09 13.27
C GLN A 138 -4.11 -0.14 11.83
N PHE A 139 -2.98 -0.81 11.63
CA PHE A 139 -2.41 -0.98 10.31
C PHE A 139 -1.66 -2.30 10.21
N ALA A 140 -1.45 -2.74 8.97
CA ALA A 140 -0.59 -3.86 8.64
C ALA A 140 0.36 -3.43 7.53
N VAL A 141 1.49 -4.12 7.39
CA VAL A 141 2.49 -3.85 6.36
C VAL A 141 2.66 -5.06 5.46
N LEU A 142 3.10 -4.81 4.23
CA LEU A 142 3.35 -5.87 3.27
C LEU A 142 4.64 -6.59 3.63
N CYS A 143 4.52 -7.86 3.94
CA CYS A 143 5.63 -8.72 4.34
C CYS A 143 5.83 -9.83 3.33
N PRO A 144 7.03 -10.46 3.29
CA PRO A 144 7.25 -11.62 2.45
C PRO A 144 6.27 -12.74 2.79
N GLY A 145 5.75 -13.40 1.77
CA GLY A 145 4.83 -14.50 1.95
C GLY A 145 4.13 -14.84 0.66
N GLN A 146 3.49 -15.99 0.63
CA GLN A 146 2.76 -16.43 -0.53
C GLN A 146 1.33 -15.89 -0.47
N TYR A 147 0.92 -15.22 -1.53
CA TYR A 147 -0.46 -14.76 -1.68
C TYR A 147 -1.39 -15.97 -1.77
N ILE A 148 -2.46 -15.93 -1.00
CA ILE A 148 -3.51 -16.96 -1.05
C ILE A 148 -4.66 -16.40 -1.87
N ASP A 149 -4.87 -17.00 -3.04
CA ASP A 149 -5.93 -16.60 -3.93
C ASP A 149 -7.29 -16.94 -3.32
N GLY A 150 -8.23 -16.03 -3.43
CA GLY A 150 -9.59 -16.24 -2.95
C GLY A 150 -9.86 -15.82 -1.51
N ASP A 151 -8.88 -15.29 -0.81
CA ASP A 151 -9.14 -14.72 0.52
C ASP A 151 -10.11 -13.54 0.39
N PRO A 152 -11.26 -13.58 1.09
CA PRO A 152 -12.21 -12.48 0.98
C PRO A 152 -11.68 -11.25 1.70
N ILE A 153 -11.40 -10.21 0.92
CA ILE A 153 -10.83 -8.97 1.43
C ILE A 153 -11.68 -8.35 2.56
N PHE A 154 -13.00 -8.53 2.49
CA PHE A 154 -13.91 -7.91 3.46
C PHE A 154 -13.97 -8.65 4.80
N SER A 155 -13.31 -9.80 4.90
CA SER A 155 -13.22 -10.57 6.15
C SER A 155 -11.91 -10.33 6.90
N TRP A 156 -11.09 -9.37 6.46
CA TRP A 156 -9.82 -9.08 7.11
C TRP A 156 -10.03 -8.63 8.56
N GLN A 157 -9.20 -9.16 9.43
CA GLN A 157 -9.19 -8.76 10.83
C GLN A 157 -8.44 -7.44 11.01
N LEU A 158 -8.82 -6.69 12.04
CA LEU A 158 -8.04 -5.52 12.46
C LEU A 158 -6.71 -6.01 13.04
N PRO A 159 -5.61 -5.32 12.74
CA PRO A 159 -4.30 -5.69 13.28
C PRO A 159 -4.19 -5.53 14.78
#